data_c258c6929997f6126d57283159d16501
#
_entry.id   c258c6929997f6126d57283159d16501
#
_cell.length_a   1.000
_cell.length_b   1.000
_cell.length_c   1.000
_cell.angle_alpha   90.00
_cell.angle_beta   90.00
_cell.angle_gamma   90.00
#
_symmetry.space_group_name_H-M   'P 1'
#
loop_
_entity.id
_entity.type
_entity.pdbx_description
1 polymer ?
#
loop_
_entity_poly.entity_id
_entity_poly.type
_entity_poly.pdbx_seq_one_letter_code
_entity_poly.pdbx_strand_id
1 'polypeptide(L)'
;MRRAILVLAFLAFLAALSPAGAGGAWAQGYPSLSFAQMIQLDLALIRQQRQPERPGDLFFNPSTETGGARTRAIYTGQSRPLDQRKQAFINAFASTSVGNDRYAALYEREYRFTAGGQDWWLPVQSQVAGYFGKELKVGQAVTLYIRNAGGFRLSDSWDWVFLVEEFDTPESAAPAPEGKGKSGEPKTPAIPKGPKIAT
;
A
#
# COMPACT_ATOMS: atom_id res chain seq x y z
N MET A 1 6.64 -19.77 -29.84
CA MET A 1 7.64 -19.06 -29.04
C MET A 1 7.54 -17.52 -29.11
N ARG A 2 6.33 -16.92 -29.04
CA ARG A 2 6.13 -15.43 -29.14
C ARG A 2 5.34 -14.81 -27.98
N ARG A 3 5.12 -15.54 -26.86
CA ARG A 3 4.30 -15.07 -25.73
C ARG A 3 5.09 -14.64 -24.49
N ALA A 4 6.41 -14.83 -24.46
CA ALA A 4 7.24 -14.52 -23.29
C ALA A 4 7.76 -13.06 -23.20
N ILE A 5 7.69 -12.29 -24.29
CA ILE A 5 8.33 -10.96 -24.38
C ILE A 5 7.45 -9.83 -23.81
N LEU A 6 6.11 -10.01 -23.78
CA LEU A 6 5.18 -8.96 -23.35
C LEU A 6 5.09 -8.77 -21.82
N VAL A 7 5.44 -9.79 -21.03
CA VAL A 7 5.39 -9.73 -19.57
C VAL A 7 6.56 -8.92 -19.00
N LEU A 8 7.72 -8.94 -19.64
CA LEU A 8 8.91 -8.19 -19.19
C LEU A 8 8.81 -6.68 -19.39
N ALA A 9 8.06 -6.22 -20.39
CA ALA A 9 7.90 -4.78 -20.66
C ALA A 9 7.00 -4.07 -19.63
N PHE A 10 6.06 -4.80 -19.00
CA PHE A 10 5.15 -4.22 -18.02
C PHE A 10 5.80 -4.02 -16.65
N LEU A 11 6.74 -4.89 -16.27
CA LEU A 11 7.51 -4.78 -15.02
C LEU A 11 8.51 -3.61 -15.03
N ALA A 12 9.03 -3.24 -16.20
CA ALA A 12 9.98 -2.13 -16.33
C ALA A 12 9.32 -0.74 -16.17
N PHE A 13 8.01 -0.61 -16.46
CA PHE A 13 7.30 0.68 -16.35
C PHE A 13 6.93 1.07 -14.92
N LEU A 14 6.81 0.09 -14.02
CA LEU A 14 6.52 0.34 -12.60
C LEU A 14 7.72 0.88 -11.79
N ALA A 15 8.94 0.70 -12.29
CA ALA A 15 10.16 1.14 -11.59
C ALA A 15 10.46 2.65 -11.75
N ALA A 16 9.81 3.36 -12.67
CA ALA A 16 10.16 4.74 -13.02
C ALA A 16 9.37 5.83 -12.27
N LEU A 17 8.47 5.48 -11.34
CA LEU A 17 7.58 6.43 -10.66
C LEU A 17 7.87 6.61 -9.16
N SER A 18 9.10 6.40 -8.70
CA SER A 18 9.46 6.66 -7.30
C SER A 18 9.95 8.07 -7.09
N PRO A 19 9.16 9.00 -6.53
CA PRO A 19 9.73 10.20 -5.93
C PRO A 19 10.45 9.78 -4.63
N ALA A 20 11.73 10.11 -4.55
CA ALA A 20 12.56 9.92 -3.36
C ALA A 20 11.99 10.74 -2.19
N GLY A 21 11.31 10.06 -1.26
CA GLY A 21 10.89 10.59 0.04
C GLY A 21 11.36 9.63 1.11
N ALA A 22 12.12 10.14 2.09
CA ALA A 22 12.70 9.39 3.19
C ALA A 22 11.62 8.81 4.11
N GLY A 23 11.17 7.60 3.81
CA GLY A 23 10.38 6.76 4.72
C GLY A 23 11.29 5.71 5.34
N GLY A 24 11.04 5.33 6.60
CA GLY A 24 11.85 4.34 7.33
C GLY A 24 12.06 3.03 6.55
N ALA A 25 13.08 2.27 6.92
CA ALA A 25 13.58 1.12 6.15
C ALA A 25 12.53 0.04 5.83
N TRP A 26 11.45 -0.07 6.61
CA TRP A 26 10.34 -1.00 6.38
C TRP A 26 9.27 -0.44 5.43
N ALA A 27 9.18 0.89 5.28
CA ALA A 27 8.30 1.56 4.31
C ALA A 27 8.71 1.35 2.84
N GLN A 28 9.92 0.85 2.58
CA GLN A 28 10.44 0.62 1.22
C GLN A 28 9.74 -0.53 0.48
N GLY A 29 9.01 -1.41 1.20
CA GLY A 29 8.28 -2.53 0.61
C GLY A 29 6.86 -2.22 0.08
N TYR A 30 6.25 -1.08 0.49
CA TYR A 30 4.87 -0.77 0.15
C TYR A 30 4.77 0.31 -0.93
N PRO A 31 4.39 -0.04 -2.18
CA PRO A 31 4.15 0.95 -3.22
C PRO A 31 3.01 1.90 -2.81
N SER A 32 3.13 3.18 -3.19
CA SER A 32 2.07 4.16 -2.96
C SER A 32 1.00 4.00 -4.05
N LEU A 33 -0.15 3.43 -3.69
CA LEU A 33 -1.27 3.19 -4.60
C LEU A 33 -2.56 3.70 -3.98
N SER A 34 -3.43 4.31 -4.79
CA SER A 34 -4.81 4.59 -4.41
C SER A 34 -5.66 3.32 -4.49
N PHE A 35 -6.81 3.28 -3.80
CA PHE A 35 -7.78 2.20 -3.93
C PHE A 35 -8.20 1.98 -5.38
N ALA A 36 -8.45 3.06 -6.12
CA ALA A 36 -8.80 2.98 -7.54
C ALA A 36 -7.71 2.30 -8.39
N GLN A 37 -6.43 2.59 -8.13
CA GLN A 37 -5.33 1.92 -8.83
C GLN A 37 -5.25 0.44 -8.48
N MET A 38 -5.41 0.06 -7.21
CA MET A 38 -5.43 -1.34 -6.79
C MET A 38 -6.58 -2.09 -7.48
N ILE A 39 -7.78 -1.50 -7.52
CA ILE A 39 -8.94 -2.07 -8.22
C ILE A 39 -8.66 -2.27 -9.72
N GLN A 40 -8.06 -1.29 -10.38
CA GLN A 40 -7.74 -1.42 -11.81
C GLN A 40 -6.73 -2.55 -12.07
N LEU A 41 -5.76 -2.73 -11.20
CA LEU A 41 -4.81 -3.84 -11.29
C LEU A 41 -5.53 -5.19 -11.12
N ASP A 42 -6.42 -5.31 -10.14
CA ASP A 42 -7.20 -6.53 -9.90
C ASP A 42 -8.13 -6.85 -11.07
N LEU A 43 -8.84 -5.85 -11.60
CA LEU A 43 -9.67 -6.03 -12.78
C LEU A 43 -8.87 -6.47 -14.02
N ALA A 44 -7.65 -5.99 -14.18
CA ALA A 44 -6.76 -6.43 -15.24
C ALA A 44 -6.37 -7.91 -15.07
N LEU A 45 -6.08 -8.35 -13.84
CA LEU A 45 -5.77 -9.75 -13.52
C LEU A 45 -6.97 -10.67 -13.76
N ILE A 46 -8.17 -10.28 -13.32
CA ILE A 46 -9.41 -11.03 -13.55
C ILE A 46 -9.65 -11.25 -15.05
N ARG A 47 -9.53 -10.19 -15.85
CA ARG A 47 -9.67 -10.29 -17.32
C ARG A 47 -8.61 -11.18 -17.96
N GLN A 48 -7.36 -11.10 -17.48
CA GLN A 48 -6.26 -11.94 -17.98
C GLN A 48 -6.49 -13.41 -17.68
N GLN A 49 -7.03 -13.73 -16.52
CA GLN A 49 -7.33 -15.10 -16.10
C GLN A 49 -8.56 -15.68 -16.75
N ARG A 50 -9.35 -14.89 -17.50
CA ARG A 50 -10.59 -15.28 -18.14
C ARG A 50 -11.58 -15.93 -17.17
N GLN A 51 -11.57 -15.54 -15.92
CA GLN A 51 -12.51 -16.07 -14.95
C GLN A 51 -13.94 -15.63 -15.29
N PRO A 52 -14.92 -16.55 -15.27
CA PRO A 52 -16.30 -16.17 -15.41
C PRO A 52 -16.73 -15.31 -14.22
N GLU A 53 -17.31 -14.14 -14.50
CA GLU A 53 -17.78 -13.22 -13.47
C GLU A 53 -19.24 -13.55 -13.11
N ARG A 54 -19.45 -14.46 -12.16
CA ARG A 54 -20.77 -14.82 -11.65
C ARG A 54 -20.99 -14.21 -10.27
N PRO A 55 -22.21 -13.85 -9.88
CA PRO A 55 -22.51 -13.47 -8.50
C PRO A 55 -22.03 -14.54 -7.52
N GLY A 56 -21.30 -14.11 -6.49
CA GLY A 56 -20.70 -14.99 -5.49
C GLY A 56 -19.29 -15.49 -5.81
N ASP A 57 -18.74 -15.24 -7.01
CA ASP A 57 -17.35 -15.57 -7.32
C ASP A 57 -16.39 -14.79 -6.43
N LEU A 58 -15.33 -15.46 -5.98
CA LEU A 58 -14.25 -14.87 -5.19
C LEU A 58 -13.03 -14.68 -6.08
N PHE A 59 -12.40 -13.53 -5.94
CA PHE A 59 -11.09 -13.25 -6.51
C PHE A 59 -10.13 -12.97 -5.37
N PHE A 60 -9.10 -13.79 -5.21
CA PHE A 60 -7.99 -13.54 -4.31
C PHE A 60 -6.83 -12.92 -5.09
N ASN A 61 -6.34 -11.77 -4.61
CA ASN A 61 -5.19 -11.14 -5.24
C ASN A 61 -3.96 -12.03 -5.05
N PRO A 62 -3.30 -12.49 -6.14
CA PRO A 62 -2.16 -13.40 -6.04
C PRO A 62 -0.88 -12.71 -5.51
N SER A 63 -0.84 -11.39 -5.47
CA SER A 63 0.33 -10.62 -4.97
C SER A 63 0.46 -10.60 -3.45
N THR A 64 -0.18 -11.52 -2.74
CA THR A 64 -0.29 -11.53 -1.27
C THR A 64 1.02 -11.85 -0.55
N GLU A 65 1.97 -12.51 -1.19
CA GLU A 65 3.24 -12.89 -0.56
C GLU A 65 4.22 -11.72 -0.41
N THR A 66 4.11 -10.71 -1.28
CA THR A 66 5.06 -9.59 -1.31
C THR A 66 4.39 -8.22 -1.28
N GLY A 67 3.07 -8.13 -1.37
CA GLY A 67 2.38 -6.95 -1.82
C GLY A 67 1.34 -6.39 -0.88
N GLY A 68 1.76 -5.57 0.03
CA GLY A 68 0.90 -4.51 0.55
C GLY A 68 1.03 -3.26 -0.31
N ALA A 69 0.10 -2.34 -0.15
CA ALA A 69 0.18 -0.98 -0.66
C ALA A 69 0.05 0.01 0.49
N ARG A 70 0.59 1.21 0.31
CA ARG A 70 0.28 2.31 1.22
C ARG A 70 -0.61 3.31 0.51
N THR A 71 -1.64 3.78 1.20
CA THR A 71 -2.55 4.80 0.67
C THR A 71 -2.81 5.89 1.70
N ARG A 72 -3.00 7.13 1.24
CA ARG A 72 -3.44 8.22 2.10
C ARG A 72 -4.96 8.22 2.23
N ALA A 73 -5.43 8.42 3.46
CA ALA A 73 -6.85 8.48 3.76
C ALA A 73 -7.11 9.48 4.91
N ILE A 74 -8.36 9.86 5.09
CA ILE A 74 -8.83 10.67 6.22
C ILE A 74 -9.60 9.76 7.16
N TYR A 75 -9.23 9.72 8.43
CA TYR A 75 -9.94 8.97 9.45
C TYR A 75 -11.25 9.66 9.83
N THR A 76 -12.39 8.96 9.75
CA THR A 76 -13.70 9.56 10.03
C THR A 76 -14.20 9.35 11.45
N GLY A 77 -13.54 8.50 12.25
CA GLY A 77 -13.97 8.13 13.60
C GLY A 77 -15.10 7.12 13.65
N GLN A 78 -15.63 6.69 12.51
CA GLN A 78 -16.75 5.75 12.45
C GLN A 78 -16.26 4.32 12.37
N SER A 79 -16.93 3.41 13.09
CA SER A 79 -16.67 1.98 13.01
C SER A 79 -17.97 1.18 13.12
N ARG A 80 -17.97 -0.02 12.58
CA ARG A 80 -19.07 -0.99 12.69
C ARG A 80 -18.53 -2.42 12.82
N PRO A 81 -19.32 -3.40 13.28
CA PRO A 81 -18.96 -4.80 13.15
C PRO A 81 -18.65 -5.15 11.70
N LEU A 82 -17.72 -6.08 11.51
CA LEU A 82 -17.37 -6.55 10.17
C LEU A 82 -18.62 -7.19 9.51
N ASP A 83 -18.84 -6.83 8.26
CA ASP A 83 -19.91 -7.40 7.44
C ASP A 83 -19.74 -8.93 7.30
N GLN A 84 -20.84 -9.67 7.37
CA GLN A 84 -20.80 -11.14 7.37
C GLN A 84 -20.22 -11.73 6.07
N ARG A 85 -20.46 -11.09 4.92
CA ARG A 85 -19.90 -11.54 3.63
C ARG A 85 -18.40 -11.28 3.58
N LYS A 86 -17.96 -10.11 4.06
CA LYS A 86 -16.53 -9.80 4.18
C LYS A 86 -15.84 -10.75 5.15
N GLN A 87 -16.48 -11.08 6.28
CA GLN A 87 -15.93 -12.08 7.21
C GLN A 87 -15.75 -13.44 6.52
N ALA A 88 -16.76 -13.88 5.75
CA ALA A 88 -16.67 -15.15 5.01
C ALA A 88 -15.56 -15.10 3.95
N PHE A 89 -15.42 -13.96 3.24
CA PHE A 89 -14.33 -13.74 2.29
C PHE A 89 -12.96 -13.81 2.97
N ILE A 90 -12.78 -13.10 4.10
CA ILE A 90 -11.50 -13.07 4.83
C ILE A 90 -11.15 -14.46 5.36
N ASN A 91 -12.13 -15.25 5.82
CA ASN A 91 -11.91 -16.63 6.22
C ASN A 91 -11.39 -17.48 5.05
N ALA A 92 -12.04 -17.38 3.88
CA ALA A 92 -11.62 -18.12 2.69
C ALA A 92 -10.22 -17.66 2.21
N PHE A 93 -9.94 -16.36 2.25
CA PHE A 93 -8.63 -15.78 1.94
C PHE A 93 -7.55 -16.29 2.91
N ALA A 94 -7.83 -16.30 4.21
CA ALA A 94 -6.91 -16.78 5.24
C ALA A 94 -6.52 -18.25 5.00
N SER A 95 -7.49 -19.11 4.71
CA SER A 95 -7.26 -20.53 4.46
C SER A 95 -6.53 -20.79 3.14
N THR A 96 -6.91 -20.06 2.06
CA THR A 96 -6.43 -20.38 0.70
C THR A 96 -5.14 -19.68 0.34
N SER A 97 -5.01 -18.39 0.71
CA SER A 97 -3.90 -17.55 0.25
C SER A 97 -2.85 -17.31 1.33
N VAL A 98 -3.28 -17.26 2.61
CA VAL A 98 -2.35 -17.03 3.74
C VAL A 98 -1.89 -18.37 4.34
N GLY A 99 -2.70 -19.42 4.25
CA GLY A 99 -2.43 -20.71 4.86
C GLY A 99 -2.49 -20.67 6.39
N ASN A 100 -3.22 -19.71 6.98
CA ASN A 100 -3.36 -19.53 8.41
C ASN A 100 -4.77 -19.05 8.77
N ASP A 101 -5.60 -19.96 9.22
CA ASP A 101 -6.99 -19.68 9.58
C ASP A 101 -7.14 -18.66 10.73
N ARG A 102 -6.12 -18.54 11.59
CA ARG A 102 -6.11 -17.54 12.67
C ARG A 102 -5.97 -16.11 12.16
N TYR A 103 -5.49 -15.94 10.91
CA TYR A 103 -5.36 -14.61 10.30
C TYR A 103 -6.71 -13.89 10.22
N ALA A 104 -7.79 -14.61 9.90
CA ALA A 104 -9.13 -14.02 9.81
C ALA A 104 -9.63 -13.48 11.15
N ALA A 105 -9.26 -14.10 12.27
CA ALA A 105 -9.66 -13.68 13.61
C ALA A 105 -9.03 -12.34 14.04
N LEU A 106 -8.05 -11.83 13.28
CA LEU A 106 -7.46 -10.51 13.52
C LEU A 106 -8.41 -9.36 13.14
N TYR A 107 -9.47 -9.63 12.36
CA TYR A 107 -10.37 -8.63 11.81
C TYR A 107 -11.79 -8.82 12.34
N GLU A 108 -12.22 -7.95 13.25
CA GLU A 108 -13.55 -7.99 13.87
C GLU A 108 -14.43 -6.82 13.45
N ARG A 109 -13.83 -5.72 13.04
CA ARG A 109 -14.51 -4.46 12.76
C ARG A 109 -14.01 -3.80 11.48
N GLU A 110 -14.89 -3.05 10.86
CA GLU A 110 -14.57 -2.11 9.80
C GLU A 110 -14.54 -0.69 10.35
N TYR A 111 -13.63 0.10 9.82
CA TYR A 111 -13.52 1.53 10.10
C TYR A 111 -13.70 2.31 8.79
N ARG A 112 -14.38 3.45 8.90
CA ARG A 112 -14.62 4.30 7.74
C ARG A 112 -13.48 5.28 7.55
N PHE A 113 -12.98 5.32 6.33
CA PHE A 113 -11.97 6.28 5.88
C PHE A 113 -12.46 6.96 4.60
N THR A 114 -12.07 8.21 4.37
CA THR A 114 -12.29 8.90 3.10
C THR A 114 -10.98 8.96 2.33
N ALA A 115 -10.96 8.47 1.10
CA ALA A 115 -9.80 8.52 0.21
C ALA A 115 -10.24 8.72 -1.24
N GLY A 116 -9.57 9.63 -1.97
CA GLY A 116 -9.94 9.95 -3.34
C GLY A 116 -11.37 10.51 -3.49
N GLY A 117 -11.89 11.17 -2.46
CA GLY A 117 -13.27 11.72 -2.44
C GLY A 117 -14.37 10.66 -2.21
N GLN A 118 -14.02 9.42 -1.90
CA GLN A 118 -14.95 8.33 -1.60
C GLN A 118 -14.75 7.78 -0.20
N ASP A 119 -15.81 7.24 0.37
CA ASP A 119 -15.80 6.58 1.67
C ASP A 119 -15.57 5.08 1.51
N TRP A 120 -14.67 4.57 2.33
CA TRP A 120 -14.25 3.18 2.36
C TRP A 120 -14.46 2.57 3.73
N TRP A 121 -15.19 1.47 3.80
CA TRP A 121 -15.28 0.64 5.00
C TRP A 121 -14.23 -0.45 4.93
N LEU A 122 -13.17 -0.29 5.73
CA LEU A 122 -11.98 -1.13 5.69
C LEU A 122 -11.91 -2.00 6.94
N PRO A 123 -11.79 -3.33 6.80
CA PRO A 123 -11.42 -4.20 7.92
C PRO A 123 -10.05 -3.80 8.45
N VAL A 124 -9.96 -3.62 9.77
CA VAL A 124 -8.72 -3.22 10.45
C VAL A 124 -8.36 -4.28 11.47
N GLN A 125 -7.07 -4.66 11.53
CA GLN A 125 -6.61 -5.57 12.58
C GLN A 125 -6.97 -5.01 13.97
N SER A 126 -7.54 -5.84 14.83
CA SER A 126 -8.00 -5.44 16.18
C SER A 126 -6.88 -4.80 17.00
N GLN A 127 -5.65 -5.30 16.86
CA GLN A 127 -4.47 -4.72 17.50
C GLN A 127 -4.19 -3.29 17.01
N VAL A 128 -4.27 -3.04 15.70
CA VAL A 128 -4.07 -1.72 15.06
C VAL A 128 -5.18 -0.76 15.47
N ALA A 129 -6.43 -1.21 15.44
CA ALA A 129 -7.59 -0.44 15.82
C ALA A 129 -7.54 0.04 17.29
N GLY A 130 -6.88 -0.73 18.17
CA GLY A 130 -6.68 -0.36 19.57
C GLY A 130 -5.88 0.93 19.79
N TYR A 131 -5.13 1.37 18.78
CA TYR A 131 -4.38 2.63 18.83
C TYR A 131 -5.18 3.84 18.33
N PHE A 132 -6.24 3.64 17.53
CA PHE A 132 -6.98 4.74 16.90
C PHE A 132 -7.49 5.78 17.88
N GLY A 133 -8.07 5.34 19.01
CA GLY A 133 -8.57 6.28 20.02
C GLY A 133 -7.50 7.10 20.73
N LYS A 134 -6.23 6.67 20.66
CA LYS A 134 -5.08 7.34 21.30
C LYS A 134 -4.31 8.23 20.32
N GLU A 135 -4.21 7.80 19.07
CA GLU A 135 -3.29 8.38 18.09
C GLU A 135 -3.99 9.13 16.96
N LEU A 136 -5.29 8.89 16.73
CA LEU A 136 -6.03 9.51 15.64
C LEU A 136 -7.12 10.45 16.12
N LYS A 137 -7.22 11.60 15.45
CA LYS A 137 -8.33 12.53 15.57
C LYS A 137 -9.25 12.40 14.35
N VAL A 138 -10.55 12.58 14.55
CA VAL A 138 -11.51 12.64 13.44
C VAL A 138 -11.11 13.75 12.48
N GLY A 139 -11.10 13.45 11.18
CA GLY A 139 -10.63 14.36 10.13
C GLY A 139 -9.11 14.35 9.90
N GLN A 140 -8.35 13.59 10.68
CA GLN A 140 -6.90 13.51 10.52
C GLN A 140 -6.52 12.69 9.28
N ALA A 141 -5.54 13.20 8.52
CA ALA A 141 -4.91 12.46 7.45
C ALA A 141 -4.00 11.38 8.02
N VAL A 142 -4.06 10.18 7.44
CA VAL A 142 -3.24 9.02 7.81
C VAL A 142 -2.69 8.33 6.58
N THR A 143 -1.58 7.65 6.71
CA THR A 143 -1.10 6.68 5.73
C THR A 143 -1.48 5.30 6.23
N LEU A 144 -2.29 4.58 5.46
CA LEU A 144 -2.67 3.20 5.75
C LEU A 144 -1.75 2.25 5.01
N TYR A 145 -1.28 1.21 5.68
CA TYR A 145 -0.59 0.07 5.10
C TYR A 145 -1.60 -1.06 4.94
N ILE A 146 -1.81 -1.45 3.70
CA ILE A 146 -2.96 -2.23 3.28
C ILE A 146 -2.50 -3.49 2.59
N ARG A 147 -3.11 -4.61 2.95
CA ARG A 147 -3.10 -5.82 2.13
C ARG A 147 -4.31 -5.81 1.22
N ASN A 148 -4.09 -5.80 -0.09
CA ASN A 148 -5.14 -6.02 -1.07
C ASN A 148 -5.46 -7.53 -1.14
N ALA A 149 -6.53 -7.93 -0.49
CA ALA A 149 -6.94 -9.34 -0.45
C ALA A 149 -7.70 -9.78 -1.70
N GLY A 150 -8.22 -8.83 -2.49
CA GLY A 150 -9.08 -9.09 -3.64
C GLY A 150 -10.52 -8.66 -3.40
N GLY A 151 -11.49 -9.48 -3.79
CA GLY A 151 -12.90 -9.12 -3.63
C GLY A 151 -13.85 -10.25 -3.97
N PHE A 152 -15.15 -10.00 -3.81
CA PHE A 152 -16.21 -10.91 -4.19
C PHE A 152 -17.23 -10.23 -5.11
N ARG A 153 -17.75 -11.02 -6.05
CA ARG A 153 -18.69 -10.53 -7.05
C ARG A 153 -20.09 -10.39 -6.46
N LEU A 154 -20.66 -9.20 -6.53
CA LEU A 154 -22.08 -8.95 -6.38
C LEU A 154 -22.79 -9.17 -7.74
N SER A 155 -24.07 -8.83 -7.85
CA SER A 155 -24.78 -8.96 -9.13
C SER A 155 -24.07 -8.22 -10.27
N ASP A 156 -23.75 -6.95 -10.05
CA ASP A 156 -23.27 -6.05 -11.13
C ASP A 156 -21.91 -5.40 -10.82
N SER A 157 -21.35 -5.63 -9.64
CA SER A 157 -20.12 -5.00 -9.18
C SER A 157 -19.29 -5.95 -8.34
N TRP A 158 -18.05 -5.55 -8.06
CA TRP A 158 -17.19 -6.19 -7.08
C TRP A 158 -17.25 -5.42 -5.77
N ASP A 159 -17.31 -6.14 -4.64
CA ASP A 159 -17.01 -5.60 -3.32
C ASP A 159 -15.56 -5.96 -3.00
N TRP A 160 -14.71 -4.93 -2.93
CA TRP A 160 -13.27 -5.08 -2.74
C TRP A 160 -12.91 -5.11 -1.26
N VAL A 161 -11.98 -5.99 -0.90
CA VAL A 161 -11.55 -6.19 0.48
C VAL A 161 -10.08 -5.77 0.63
N PHE A 162 -9.89 -4.63 1.26
CA PHE A 162 -8.60 -4.06 1.61
C PHE A 162 -8.40 -4.16 3.11
N LEU A 163 -7.42 -4.94 3.54
CA LEU A 163 -7.16 -5.21 4.96
C LEU A 163 -6.11 -4.23 5.49
N VAL A 164 -6.45 -3.45 6.51
CA VAL A 164 -5.51 -2.52 7.14
C VAL A 164 -4.68 -3.28 8.18
N GLU A 165 -3.37 -3.34 7.96
CA GLU A 165 -2.41 -4.04 8.81
C GLU A 165 -1.60 -3.08 9.68
N GLU A 166 -1.50 -1.80 9.29
CA GLU A 166 -0.74 -0.77 10.00
C GLU A 166 -1.17 0.63 9.56
N PHE A 167 -0.77 1.67 10.29
CA PHE A 167 -0.95 3.06 9.89
C PHE A 167 0.19 3.95 10.43
N ASP A 168 0.41 5.06 9.70
CA ASP A 168 1.26 6.16 10.13
C ASP A 168 0.47 7.46 10.19
N THR A 169 0.81 8.30 11.15
CA THR A 169 0.35 9.69 11.20
C THR A 169 1.41 10.62 10.61
N PRO A 170 1.04 11.82 10.11
CA PRO A 170 2.01 12.80 9.65
C PRO A 170 3.06 13.19 10.70
N GLU A 171 2.72 13.07 11.99
CA GLU A 171 3.64 13.34 13.11
C GLU A 171 4.66 12.20 13.31
N SER A 172 4.29 10.95 13.03
CA SER A 172 5.24 9.83 13.10
C SER A 172 6.20 9.78 11.91
N ALA A 173 5.84 10.43 10.82
CA ALA A 173 6.71 10.69 9.68
C ALA A 173 7.63 11.90 9.89
N ALA A 174 8.01 12.23 11.13
CA ALA A 174 8.96 13.29 11.43
C ALA A 174 10.23 13.09 10.60
N PRO A 175 10.75 14.14 9.94
CA PRO A 175 11.94 14.02 9.13
C PRO A 175 13.07 13.48 10.00
N ALA A 176 13.77 12.46 9.49
CA ALA A 176 15.02 12.04 10.07
C ALA A 176 15.86 13.30 10.35
N PRO A 177 16.50 13.44 11.54
CA PRO A 177 17.21 14.65 11.88
C PRO A 177 18.17 14.96 10.74
N GLU A 178 17.98 16.11 10.12
CA GLU A 178 18.91 16.62 9.12
C GLU A 178 20.30 16.57 9.75
N GLY A 179 21.09 15.61 9.32
CA GLY A 179 22.48 15.52 9.72
C GLY A 179 23.08 16.88 9.39
N LYS A 180 23.49 17.62 10.43
CA LYS A 180 24.23 18.86 10.30
C LYS A 180 25.42 18.56 9.40
N GLY A 181 25.21 18.67 8.08
CA GLY A 181 26.26 18.65 7.12
C GLY A 181 27.17 19.82 7.46
N LYS A 182 28.33 19.51 8.08
CA LYS A 182 29.43 20.44 8.11
C LYS A 182 29.64 20.85 6.63
N SER A 183 29.30 22.08 6.32
CA SER A 183 29.69 22.74 5.09
C SER A 183 31.23 22.77 5.05
N GLY A 184 31.80 21.71 4.51
CA GLY A 184 33.20 21.70 4.11
C GLY A 184 33.33 22.64 2.92
N GLU A 185 33.85 23.84 3.17
CA GLU A 185 34.27 24.78 2.18
C GLU A 185 35.14 24.08 1.11
N PRO A 186 34.83 24.13 -0.17
CA PRO A 186 35.65 23.48 -1.19
C PRO A 186 36.99 24.19 -1.25
N LYS A 187 38.07 23.57 -0.74
CA LYS A 187 39.43 24.01 -0.96
C LYS A 187 39.70 24.02 -2.47
N THR A 188 39.79 25.23 -3.03
CA THR A 188 40.26 25.47 -4.40
C THR A 188 41.65 24.86 -4.56
N PRO A 189 41.88 23.95 -5.51
CA PRO A 189 43.21 23.42 -5.77
C PRO A 189 44.11 24.52 -6.32
N ALA A 190 45.28 24.71 -5.69
CA ALA A 190 46.32 25.66 -6.14
C ALA A 190 46.83 25.28 -7.55
N ILE A 191 46.81 26.23 -8.46
CA ILE A 191 47.33 26.08 -9.83
C ILE A 191 48.86 25.99 -9.74
N PRO A 192 49.52 24.95 -10.28
CA PRO A 192 50.96 24.84 -10.30
C PRO A 192 51.53 25.89 -11.28
N LYS A 193 52.47 26.74 -10.79
CA LYS A 193 53.24 27.67 -11.59
C LYS A 193 54.09 26.92 -12.62
N GLY A 194 53.87 27.16 -13.90
CA GLY A 194 54.64 26.61 -14.99
C GLY A 194 56.12 27.02 -14.96
N PRO A 195 57.02 26.21 -15.62
CA PRO A 195 58.44 26.45 -15.62
C PRO A 195 58.82 27.69 -16.39
N LYS A 196 59.73 28.51 -15.83
CA LYS A 196 60.36 29.66 -16.51
C LYS A 196 61.26 29.15 -17.63
N ILE A 197 60.97 29.56 -18.85
CA ILE A 197 61.87 29.38 -20.01
C ILE A 197 62.94 30.44 -19.89
N ALA A 198 64.22 29.99 -19.79
CA ALA A 198 65.39 30.86 -19.90
C ALA A 198 65.75 31.03 -21.37
N THR A 199 65.88 32.27 -21.80
CA THR A 199 66.54 32.66 -23.00
C THR A 199 68.10 32.79 -22.82
#